data_c5ba206bf7527666579f9aa7ef30ffa8
#
_entry.id   c5ba206bf7527666579f9aa7ef30ffa8
#
_cell.length_a   1.000
_cell.length_b   1.000
_cell.length_c   1.000
_cell.angle_alpha   90.00
_cell.angle_beta   90.00
_cell.angle_gamma   90.00
#
_symmetry.space_group_name_H-M   'P 1'
#
loop_
_entity.id
_entity.type
_entity.pdbx_description
1 polymer ?
#
loop_
_entity_poly.entity_id
_entity_poly.type
_entity_poly.pdbx_seq_one_letter_code
_entity_poly.pdbx_strand_id
1 'polypeptide(L)'
;MRSLRHGFLKLALGAALCVLSDCIFSGCERRPLEDQDFRTRVQVRVNLDGIQNVTCDIYNDKIPVPEIDPEVMHVLFFDENGGAVVTESYISSRETDQDGKTVFRGEVSVAPGSYRMLAYNFGTETTQIRDPYGWETSQAYATAVPESVASKFVTKVPSGEPVVYEPDHLVVAREPDEYIPPHTGVHVIESECRSVVESYYLQIKVDGLQYVSSATAVLSGMSSGNYISLGQRIDDPQSAVCFSLLKSDDKGEPVICAIFNTFGRPEGAENGLEVTFDLRTTDGRTVQKTFDISNLFLSENCIKHHWLLLDEVIKIDPPENPGTGGGFDPSVDDWDDEHHDIDI
;
A
#
# COMPACT_ATOMS: atom_id res chain seq x y z
N MET A 1 15.38 -97.86 -15.25
CA MET A 1 15.99 -96.75 -14.51
C MET A 1 16.26 -95.51 -15.36
N ARG A 2 16.28 -95.49 -16.66
CA ARG A 2 16.52 -94.25 -17.48
C ARG A 2 15.27 -93.35 -17.67
N SER A 3 14.06 -93.90 -17.58
CA SER A 3 12.82 -93.12 -17.80
C SER A 3 12.46 -92.21 -16.68
N LEU A 4 12.74 -92.55 -15.40
CA LEU A 4 12.43 -91.70 -14.25
C LEU A 4 13.32 -90.48 -14.19
N ARG A 5 14.58 -90.53 -14.65
CA ARG A 5 15.49 -89.36 -14.63
C ARG A 5 15.07 -88.25 -15.60
N HIS A 6 14.43 -88.56 -16.70
CA HIS A 6 13.98 -87.59 -17.68
C HIS A 6 12.71 -86.86 -17.22
N GLY A 7 11.83 -87.54 -16.44
CA GLY A 7 10.65 -86.94 -15.85
C GLY A 7 11.00 -85.88 -14.75
N PHE A 8 11.93 -86.23 -13.88
CA PHE A 8 12.40 -85.30 -12.82
C PHE A 8 13.13 -84.10 -13.37
N LEU A 9 13.93 -84.25 -14.44
CA LEU A 9 14.64 -83.17 -15.07
C LEU A 9 13.69 -82.16 -15.76
N LYS A 10 12.63 -82.64 -16.39
CA LYS A 10 11.60 -81.79 -16.99
C LYS A 10 10.75 -81.09 -15.96
N LEU A 11 10.42 -81.72 -14.81
CA LEU A 11 9.70 -81.11 -13.72
C LEU A 11 10.55 -80.05 -13.02
N ALA A 12 11.83 -80.30 -12.80
CA ALA A 12 12.76 -79.33 -12.21
C ALA A 12 13.00 -78.12 -13.14
N LEU A 13 13.08 -78.35 -14.47
CA LEU A 13 13.23 -77.32 -15.47
C LEU A 13 11.97 -76.40 -15.56
N GLY A 14 10.76 -77.06 -15.49
CA GLY A 14 9.49 -76.32 -15.44
C GLY A 14 9.32 -75.52 -14.21
N ALA A 15 9.67 -76.03 -13.03
CA ALA A 15 9.63 -75.30 -11.77
C ALA A 15 10.63 -74.13 -11.74
N ALA A 16 11.83 -74.28 -12.28
CA ALA A 16 12.82 -73.18 -12.40
C ALA A 16 12.35 -72.09 -13.37
N LEU A 17 11.64 -72.46 -14.46
CA LEU A 17 11.09 -71.44 -15.38
C LEU A 17 9.95 -70.65 -14.77
N CYS A 18 9.08 -71.27 -13.96
CA CYS A 18 8.04 -70.58 -13.24
C CYS A 18 8.60 -69.59 -12.18
N VAL A 19 9.61 -69.96 -11.41
CA VAL A 19 10.25 -69.13 -10.43
C VAL A 19 10.98 -67.96 -11.10
N LEU A 20 11.61 -68.14 -12.26
CA LEU A 20 12.23 -67.12 -13.05
C LEU A 20 11.16 -66.15 -13.66
N SER A 21 9.99 -66.65 -14.04
CA SER A 21 8.89 -65.85 -14.52
C SER A 21 8.31 -64.94 -13.43
N ASP A 22 8.10 -65.45 -12.23
CA ASP A 22 7.62 -64.67 -11.09
C ASP A 22 8.63 -63.62 -10.64
N CYS A 23 9.94 -63.87 -10.74
CA CYS A 23 10.97 -62.87 -10.46
C CYS A 23 11.06 -61.77 -11.51
N ILE A 24 10.66 -62.03 -12.76
CA ILE A 24 10.65 -61.01 -13.82
C ILE A 24 9.41 -60.12 -13.71
N PHE A 25 8.29 -60.66 -13.21
CA PHE A 25 7.06 -59.90 -13.04
C PHE A 25 7.00 -59.16 -11.69
N SER A 26 7.67 -59.60 -10.64
CA SER A 26 7.75 -58.88 -9.37
C SER A 26 8.76 -57.72 -9.39
N GLY A 27 9.60 -57.61 -10.43
CA GLY A 27 10.53 -56.50 -10.60
C GLY A 27 9.90 -55.20 -11.18
N CYS A 28 8.63 -55.25 -11.53
CA CYS A 28 7.86 -54.06 -11.90
C CYS A 28 6.86 -53.64 -10.82
N GLU A 29 7.22 -53.73 -9.55
CA GLU A 29 6.68 -52.71 -8.67
C GLU A 29 7.18 -51.38 -9.21
N ARG A 30 6.32 -50.71 -9.98
CA ARG A 30 6.44 -49.26 -10.14
C ARG A 30 6.59 -48.75 -8.72
N ARG A 31 7.79 -48.29 -8.34
CA ARG A 31 7.87 -47.39 -7.18
C ARG A 31 6.67 -46.47 -7.34
N PRO A 32 5.78 -46.37 -6.32
CA PRO A 32 4.79 -45.33 -6.36
C PRO A 32 5.62 -44.12 -6.77
N LEU A 33 5.24 -43.45 -7.85
CA LEU A 33 5.86 -42.18 -8.23
C LEU A 33 5.87 -41.44 -6.92
N GLU A 34 7.02 -41.38 -6.25
CA GLU A 34 7.21 -40.55 -5.07
C GLU A 34 6.58 -39.28 -5.51
N ASP A 35 5.57 -38.85 -4.82
CA ASP A 35 4.70 -37.75 -5.20
C ASP A 35 5.55 -36.71 -5.88
N GLN A 36 5.59 -36.75 -7.21
CA GLN A 36 5.99 -35.56 -7.93
C GLN A 36 4.99 -34.57 -7.38
N ASP A 37 5.47 -33.60 -6.62
CA ASP A 37 4.68 -32.49 -6.16
C ASP A 37 3.80 -32.05 -7.32
N PHE A 38 2.60 -32.63 -7.39
CA PHE A 38 1.63 -32.34 -8.42
C PHE A 38 1.14 -30.92 -8.13
N ARG A 39 1.96 -29.95 -8.53
CA ARG A 39 1.60 -28.57 -8.41
C ARG A 39 0.71 -28.21 -9.58
N THR A 40 -0.45 -27.71 -9.28
CA THR A 40 -1.34 -27.09 -10.27
C THR A 40 -0.75 -25.75 -10.69
N ARG A 41 -0.71 -25.46 -11.98
CA ARG A 41 -0.44 -24.12 -12.47
C ARG A 41 -1.65 -23.25 -12.18
N VAL A 42 -1.46 -22.23 -11.35
CA VAL A 42 -2.48 -21.25 -11.00
C VAL A 42 -2.17 -19.97 -11.73
N GLN A 43 -3.08 -19.50 -12.55
CA GLN A 43 -3.05 -18.15 -13.12
C GLN A 43 -3.81 -17.21 -12.20
N VAL A 44 -3.10 -16.28 -11.60
CA VAL A 44 -3.70 -15.22 -10.80
C VAL A 44 -3.99 -14.02 -11.70
N ARG A 45 -5.23 -13.56 -11.67
CA ARG A 45 -5.72 -12.38 -12.39
C ARG A 45 -6.29 -11.41 -11.37
N VAL A 46 -5.63 -10.27 -11.22
CA VAL A 46 -6.02 -9.23 -10.26
C VAL A 46 -6.54 -8.03 -11.03
N ASN A 47 -7.83 -7.76 -10.89
CA ASN A 47 -8.51 -6.67 -11.55
C ASN A 47 -8.31 -5.35 -10.76
N LEU A 48 -7.87 -4.29 -11.45
CA LEU A 48 -7.59 -2.99 -10.87
C LEU A 48 -8.80 -2.02 -10.88
N ASP A 49 -9.91 -2.37 -11.49
CA ASP A 49 -11.06 -1.44 -11.62
C ASP A 49 -11.65 -0.98 -10.28
N GLY A 50 -11.51 -1.79 -9.23
CA GLY A 50 -11.97 -1.44 -7.88
C GLY A 50 -11.19 -0.29 -7.21
N ILE A 51 -10.06 0.13 -7.81
CA ILE A 51 -9.21 1.20 -7.28
C ILE A 51 -9.84 2.58 -7.50
N GLN A 52 -10.55 2.78 -8.60
CA GLN A 52 -11.09 4.08 -9.00
C GLN A 52 -12.15 4.63 -8.02
N ASN A 53 -12.71 3.79 -7.18
CA ASN A 53 -13.78 4.17 -6.24
C ASN A 53 -13.26 4.78 -4.93
N VAL A 54 -11.96 4.96 -4.76
CA VAL A 54 -11.35 5.36 -3.47
C VAL A 54 -10.59 6.67 -3.56
N THR A 55 -10.37 7.19 -4.76
CA THR A 55 -9.85 8.54 -4.96
C THR A 55 -10.95 9.57 -4.83
N CYS A 56 -10.64 10.72 -4.23
CA CYS A 56 -11.60 11.83 -4.19
C CYS A 56 -11.91 12.33 -5.61
N ASP A 57 -13.14 12.76 -5.84
CA ASP A 57 -13.47 13.49 -7.05
C ASP A 57 -12.66 14.79 -7.15
N ILE A 58 -12.41 15.24 -8.37
CA ILE A 58 -11.70 16.50 -8.60
C ILE A 58 -12.59 17.65 -8.16
N TYR A 59 -12.21 18.33 -7.06
CA TYR A 59 -12.83 19.59 -6.65
C TYR A 59 -12.21 20.79 -7.34
N ASN A 60 -10.89 20.83 -7.37
CA ASN A 60 -10.11 21.92 -7.96
C ASN A 60 -9.17 21.32 -9.01
N ASP A 61 -9.41 21.59 -10.27
CA ASP A 61 -8.66 21.08 -11.42
C ASP A 61 -7.19 21.56 -11.49
N LYS A 62 -6.82 22.54 -10.66
CA LYS A 62 -5.44 23.02 -10.53
C LYS A 62 -4.59 22.12 -9.63
N ILE A 63 -5.21 21.20 -8.89
CA ILE A 63 -4.52 20.28 -7.99
C ILE A 63 -4.38 18.94 -8.68
N PRO A 64 -3.16 18.41 -8.81
CA PRO A 64 -2.95 17.10 -9.42
C PRO A 64 -3.57 16.02 -8.54
N VAL A 65 -4.42 15.19 -9.16
CA VAL A 65 -4.94 13.98 -8.51
C VAL A 65 -3.85 12.91 -8.56
N PRO A 66 -3.50 12.29 -7.43
CA PRO A 66 -2.56 11.18 -7.42
C PRO A 66 -3.04 10.03 -8.30
N GLU A 67 -2.20 9.55 -9.19
CA GLU A 67 -2.48 8.37 -9.99
C GLU A 67 -2.10 7.11 -9.20
N ILE A 68 -3.02 6.16 -9.12
CA ILE A 68 -2.76 4.86 -8.52
C ILE A 68 -2.33 3.91 -9.64
N ASP A 69 -1.04 3.72 -9.76
CA ASP A 69 -0.44 2.92 -10.83
C ASP A 69 0.54 1.88 -10.28
N PRO A 70 0.04 0.80 -9.65
CA PRO A 70 0.89 -0.25 -9.11
C PRO A 70 1.66 -0.93 -10.24
N GLU A 71 2.97 -1.13 -10.07
CA GLU A 71 3.83 -1.77 -11.07
C GLU A 71 3.95 -3.28 -10.85
N VAL A 72 3.92 -3.72 -9.60
CA VAL A 72 4.12 -5.11 -9.20
C VAL A 72 3.15 -5.46 -8.08
N MET A 73 2.56 -6.66 -8.17
CA MET A 73 1.76 -7.23 -7.10
C MET A 73 2.53 -8.39 -6.45
N HIS A 74 2.65 -8.39 -5.13
CA HIS A 74 3.12 -9.51 -4.34
C HIS A 74 1.94 -10.42 -4.01
N VAL A 75 1.98 -11.66 -4.46
CA VAL A 75 0.92 -12.66 -4.28
C VAL A 75 1.39 -13.73 -3.32
N LEU A 76 0.62 -13.97 -2.27
CA LEU A 76 0.89 -14.95 -1.22
C LEU A 76 -0.28 -15.93 -1.13
N PHE A 77 0.06 -17.22 -1.05
CA PHE A 77 -0.88 -18.28 -0.72
C PHE A 77 -0.60 -18.80 0.68
N PHE A 78 -1.59 -18.73 1.53
CA PHE A 78 -1.55 -19.25 2.90
C PHE A 78 -2.27 -20.59 2.95
N ASP A 79 -1.90 -21.45 3.89
CA ASP A 79 -2.71 -22.64 4.18
C ASP A 79 -4.14 -22.26 4.59
N GLU A 80 -5.07 -23.19 4.59
CA GLU A 80 -6.47 -22.95 4.91
C GLU A 80 -6.69 -22.32 6.31
N ASN A 81 -5.76 -22.57 7.24
CA ASN A 81 -5.80 -22.00 8.58
C ASN A 81 -5.19 -20.60 8.66
N GLY A 82 -4.54 -20.13 7.56
CA GLY A 82 -3.85 -18.83 7.51
C GLY A 82 -2.56 -18.77 8.32
N GLY A 83 -2.05 -19.92 8.77
CA GLY A 83 -0.91 -19.98 9.69
C GLY A 83 0.45 -19.84 9.02
N ALA A 84 0.57 -20.20 7.75
CA ALA A 84 1.84 -20.16 7.02
C ALA A 84 1.65 -19.87 5.54
N VAL A 85 2.58 -19.11 4.96
CA VAL A 85 2.70 -18.95 3.51
C VAL A 85 3.28 -20.23 2.92
N VAL A 86 2.55 -20.86 2.01
CA VAL A 86 2.95 -22.09 1.32
C VAL A 86 3.67 -21.79 0.01
N THR A 87 3.36 -20.67 -0.63
CA THR A 87 4.03 -20.17 -1.82
C THR A 87 3.77 -18.68 -2.00
N GLU A 88 4.69 -18.00 -2.69
CA GLU A 88 4.57 -16.61 -3.05
C GLU A 88 5.09 -16.34 -4.46
N SER A 89 4.67 -15.26 -5.06
CA SER A 89 5.14 -14.80 -6.37
C SER A 89 4.97 -13.30 -6.52
N TYR A 90 5.75 -12.70 -7.41
CA TYR A 90 5.59 -11.32 -7.85
C TYR A 90 5.06 -11.29 -9.27
N ILE A 91 3.96 -10.59 -9.49
CA ILE A 91 3.34 -10.45 -10.81
C ILE A 91 3.40 -8.99 -11.27
N SER A 92 3.91 -8.77 -12.48
CA SER A 92 4.08 -7.43 -13.07
C SER A 92 3.50 -7.32 -14.49
N SER A 93 3.03 -8.43 -15.06
CA SER A 93 2.44 -8.39 -16.40
C SER A 93 1.05 -7.78 -16.33
N ARG A 94 0.83 -6.69 -17.06
CA ARG A 94 -0.47 -6.02 -17.21
C ARG A 94 -1.05 -6.34 -18.56
N GLU A 95 -2.32 -6.64 -18.57
CA GLU A 95 -3.11 -6.88 -19.77
C GLU A 95 -4.42 -6.08 -19.67
N THR A 96 -4.93 -5.67 -20.82
CA THR A 96 -6.30 -5.18 -20.88
C THR A 96 -7.16 -6.36 -21.31
N ASP A 97 -8.16 -6.70 -20.53
CA ASP A 97 -9.07 -7.79 -20.85
C ASP A 97 -10.06 -7.41 -21.96
N GLN A 98 -10.96 -8.35 -22.32
CA GLN A 98 -11.94 -8.16 -23.38
C GLN A 98 -12.96 -7.06 -23.06
N ASP A 99 -13.17 -6.77 -21.78
CA ASP A 99 -14.08 -5.74 -21.29
C ASP A 99 -13.41 -4.37 -21.12
N GLY A 100 -12.11 -4.27 -21.47
CA GLY A 100 -11.33 -3.04 -21.38
C GLY A 100 -10.74 -2.78 -20.00
N LYS A 101 -10.81 -3.76 -19.09
CA LYS A 101 -10.32 -3.66 -17.72
C LYS A 101 -8.83 -3.93 -17.66
N THR A 102 -8.10 -3.18 -16.81
CA THR A 102 -6.69 -3.45 -16.54
C THR A 102 -6.56 -4.56 -15.51
N VAL A 103 -5.83 -5.61 -15.86
CA VAL A 103 -5.65 -6.81 -15.05
C VAL A 103 -4.17 -7.13 -14.93
N PHE A 104 -3.68 -7.34 -13.70
CA PHE A 104 -2.42 -8.00 -13.48
C PHE A 104 -2.57 -9.50 -13.69
N ARG A 105 -1.62 -10.09 -14.40
CA ARG A 105 -1.61 -11.51 -14.69
C ARG A 105 -0.27 -12.13 -14.34
N GLY A 106 -0.31 -13.27 -13.67
CA GLY A 106 0.87 -14.07 -13.38
C GLY A 106 0.54 -15.54 -13.16
N GLU A 107 1.56 -16.38 -13.21
CA GLU A 107 1.42 -17.81 -12.95
C GLU A 107 2.19 -18.18 -11.69
N VAL A 108 1.54 -18.97 -10.85
CA VAL A 108 2.10 -19.53 -9.61
C VAL A 108 1.88 -21.02 -9.60
N SER A 109 2.85 -21.78 -9.11
CA SER A 109 2.74 -23.23 -8.97
C SER A 109 2.35 -23.58 -7.54
N VAL A 110 1.16 -24.14 -7.33
CA VAL A 110 0.60 -24.43 -6.01
C VAL A 110 0.17 -25.89 -5.94
N ALA A 111 0.40 -26.57 -4.82
CA ALA A 111 -0.14 -27.92 -4.59
C ALA A 111 -1.68 -27.87 -4.56
N PRO A 112 -2.38 -28.95 -4.96
CA PRO A 112 -3.82 -29.00 -4.77
C PRO A 112 -4.21 -28.90 -3.29
N GLY A 113 -5.27 -28.15 -2.98
CA GLY A 113 -5.73 -27.95 -1.61
C GLY A 113 -6.57 -26.70 -1.44
N SER A 114 -6.96 -26.41 -0.21
CA SER A 114 -7.66 -25.19 0.17
C SER A 114 -6.66 -24.15 0.68
N TYR A 115 -6.81 -22.93 0.23
CA TYR A 115 -5.89 -21.82 0.49
C TYR A 115 -6.62 -20.52 0.76
N ARG A 116 -5.90 -19.59 1.33
CA ARG A 116 -6.25 -18.16 1.34
C ARG A 116 -5.24 -17.42 0.48
N MET A 117 -5.69 -16.57 -0.42
CA MET A 117 -4.82 -15.76 -1.26
C MET A 117 -4.89 -14.29 -0.86
N LEU A 118 -3.73 -13.69 -0.74
CA LEU A 118 -3.54 -12.25 -0.55
C LEU A 118 -2.64 -11.73 -1.65
N ALA A 119 -3.06 -10.66 -2.32
CA ALA A 119 -2.21 -9.95 -3.26
C ALA A 119 -2.24 -8.45 -2.94
N TYR A 120 -1.07 -7.79 -2.95
CA TYR A 120 -0.96 -6.35 -2.73
C TYR A 120 0.19 -5.76 -3.55
N ASN A 121 0.10 -4.46 -3.87
CA ASN A 121 1.17 -3.80 -4.61
C ASN A 121 2.43 -3.69 -3.76
N PHE A 122 3.56 -3.91 -4.42
CA PHE A 122 4.89 -3.89 -3.83
C PHE A 122 5.66 -2.64 -4.28
N GLY A 123 6.57 -2.15 -3.43
CA GLY A 123 7.43 -1.02 -3.77
C GLY A 123 6.91 0.35 -3.30
N THR A 124 6.01 0.38 -2.32
CA THR A 124 5.60 1.62 -1.63
C THR A 124 6.73 2.16 -0.75
N GLU A 125 6.83 3.50 -0.63
CA GLU A 125 7.88 4.17 0.16
C GLU A 125 7.41 4.50 1.58
N THR A 126 6.22 5.09 1.70
CA THR A 126 5.66 5.55 2.99
C THR A 126 4.71 4.54 3.62
N THR A 127 4.09 3.66 2.83
CA THR A 127 3.32 2.53 3.35
C THR A 127 4.20 1.32 3.53
N GLN A 128 4.27 0.81 4.76
CA GLN A 128 5.06 -0.36 5.12
C GLN A 128 4.15 -1.53 5.49
N ILE A 129 4.63 -2.76 5.25
CA ILE A 129 3.91 -3.98 5.64
C ILE A 129 4.66 -4.65 6.80
N ARG A 130 3.92 -4.93 7.89
CA ARG A 130 4.38 -5.73 9.03
C ARG A 130 3.75 -7.10 8.95
N ASP A 131 4.50 -8.13 9.36
CA ASP A 131 4.06 -9.53 9.40
C ASP A 131 3.40 -10.04 8.11
N PRO A 132 4.03 -9.85 6.92
CA PRO A 132 3.42 -10.18 5.64
C PRO A 132 3.05 -11.66 5.50
N TYR A 133 3.67 -12.52 6.31
CA TYR A 133 3.51 -13.97 6.26
C TYR A 133 2.48 -14.54 7.26
N GLY A 134 1.74 -13.69 7.97
CA GLY A 134 0.65 -14.08 8.86
C GLY A 134 -0.68 -13.55 8.34
N TRP A 135 -1.63 -14.44 8.00
CA TRP A 135 -2.93 -13.99 7.47
C TRP A 135 -3.64 -13.00 8.41
N GLU A 136 -3.73 -13.32 9.69
CA GLU A 136 -4.47 -12.48 10.65
C GLU A 136 -3.65 -11.31 11.21
N THR A 137 -2.33 -11.32 11.01
CA THR A 137 -1.42 -10.34 11.60
C THR A 137 -0.79 -9.39 10.57
N SER A 138 -0.98 -9.64 9.28
CA SER A 138 -0.45 -8.80 8.20
C SER A 138 -1.06 -7.41 8.24
N GLN A 139 -0.22 -6.40 8.49
CA GLN A 139 -0.64 -5.01 8.71
C GLN A 139 0.07 -4.07 7.75
N ALA A 140 -0.70 -3.17 7.14
CA ALA A 140 -0.17 -1.96 6.53
C ALA A 140 -0.17 -0.83 7.56
N TYR A 141 0.89 -0.02 7.57
CA TYR A 141 1.03 1.15 8.42
C TYR A 141 1.86 2.22 7.72
N ALA A 142 1.67 3.50 8.09
CA ALA A 142 2.45 4.59 7.53
C ALA A 142 3.78 4.77 8.25
N THR A 143 4.80 5.21 7.51
CA THR A 143 6.13 5.49 8.07
C THR A 143 6.06 6.67 9.03
N ALA A 144 6.65 6.50 10.22
CA ALA A 144 6.70 7.54 11.23
C ALA A 144 7.56 8.72 10.77
N VAL A 145 7.10 9.93 11.05
CA VAL A 145 7.88 11.15 10.85
C VAL A 145 9.00 11.20 11.90
N PRO A 146 10.26 11.43 11.52
CA PRO A 146 11.35 11.54 12.48
C PRO A 146 11.08 12.60 13.55
N GLU A 147 11.40 12.33 14.81
CA GLU A 147 11.11 13.22 15.94
C GLU A 147 11.65 14.64 15.75
N SER A 148 12.82 14.79 15.12
CA SER A 148 13.41 16.10 14.77
C SER A 148 12.57 16.92 13.80
N VAL A 149 11.71 16.28 13.02
CA VAL A 149 10.75 16.91 12.10
C VAL A 149 9.40 17.06 12.79
N ALA A 150 8.91 16.00 13.43
CA ALA A 150 7.64 15.99 14.15
C ALA A 150 7.59 17.08 15.23
N SER A 151 8.66 17.32 15.97
CA SER A 151 8.75 18.35 17.00
C SER A 151 8.46 19.78 16.51
N LYS A 152 8.53 20.03 15.20
CA LYS A 152 8.18 21.31 14.58
C LYS A 152 6.66 21.47 14.40
N PHE A 153 5.94 20.36 14.33
CA PHE A 153 4.48 20.31 14.08
C PHE A 153 3.69 19.95 15.35
N VAL A 154 4.32 19.32 16.31
CA VAL A 154 3.72 18.53 17.41
C VAL A 154 3.18 19.38 18.57
N THR A 155 3.21 20.70 18.54
CA THR A 155 2.68 21.47 19.68
C THR A 155 1.20 21.22 19.98
N LYS A 156 0.48 20.47 19.14
CA LYS A 156 -0.96 20.22 19.30
C LYS A 156 -1.44 18.81 18.92
N VAL A 157 -0.55 17.87 18.60
CA VAL A 157 -0.98 16.48 18.41
C VAL A 157 -1.36 15.90 19.78
N PRO A 158 -2.49 15.17 19.90
CA PRO A 158 -2.86 14.51 21.13
C PRO A 158 -1.73 13.66 21.68
N SER A 159 -1.55 13.70 22.99
CA SER A 159 -0.49 12.95 23.67
C SER A 159 -0.61 11.45 23.41
N GLY A 160 0.40 10.88 22.75
CA GLY A 160 0.48 9.44 22.47
C GLY A 160 0.18 9.03 21.03
N GLU A 161 -0.32 9.91 20.20
CA GLU A 161 -0.46 9.62 18.77
C GLU A 161 0.89 9.73 18.04
N PRO A 162 1.32 8.70 17.28
CA PRO A 162 2.47 8.82 16.41
C PRO A 162 2.16 9.76 15.25
N VAL A 163 3.09 10.66 14.94
CA VAL A 163 3.03 11.45 13.71
C VAL A 163 3.61 10.64 12.57
N VAL A 164 2.84 10.47 11.50
CA VAL A 164 3.21 9.66 10.34
C VAL A 164 3.14 10.49 9.06
N TYR A 165 3.90 10.09 8.05
CA TYR A 165 3.70 10.60 6.69
C TYR A 165 2.39 10.08 6.13
N GLU A 166 1.84 10.78 5.14
CA GLU A 166 0.72 10.24 4.37
C GLU A 166 1.13 8.91 3.72
N PRO A 167 0.27 7.86 3.82
CA PRO A 167 0.58 6.57 3.20
C PRO A 167 0.48 6.64 1.68
N ASP A 168 1.38 5.93 1.00
CA ASP A 168 1.19 5.61 -0.41
C ASP A 168 -0.03 4.71 -0.60
N HIS A 169 -0.65 4.79 -1.77
CA HIS A 169 -1.76 3.91 -2.10
C HIS A 169 -1.35 2.44 -2.04
N LEU A 170 -2.06 1.69 -1.24
CA LEU A 170 -1.95 0.25 -1.13
C LEU A 170 -3.23 -0.40 -1.61
N VAL A 171 -3.12 -1.15 -2.71
CA VAL A 171 -4.23 -1.92 -3.28
C VAL A 171 -4.07 -3.39 -2.92
N VAL A 172 -5.16 -4.00 -2.50
CA VAL A 172 -5.18 -5.35 -1.95
C VAL A 172 -6.31 -6.16 -2.59
N ALA A 173 -5.98 -7.36 -3.04
CA ALA A 173 -6.94 -8.38 -3.46
C ALA A 173 -6.89 -9.55 -2.47
N ARG A 174 -8.05 -10.11 -2.14
CA ARG A 174 -8.21 -11.15 -1.10
C ARG A 174 -9.16 -12.21 -1.55
N GLU A 175 -8.70 -13.46 -1.46
CA GLU A 175 -9.56 -14.64 -1.60
C GLU A 175 -9.39 -15.49 -0.33
N PRO A 176 -10.32 -15.38 0.61
CA PRO A 176 -10.19 -16.04 1.92
C PRO A 176 -10.49 -17.54 1.89
N ASP A 177 -11.06 -18.05 0.81
CA ASP A 177 -11.48 -19.44 0.67
C ASP A 177 -11.35 -19.87 -0.79
N GLU A 178 -10.15 -20.28 -1.20
CA GLU A 178 -9.82 -20.69 -2.56
C GLU A 178 -9.45 -22.17 -2.59
N TYR A 179 -10.17 -22.96 -3.39
CA TYR A 179 -9.86 -24.36 -3.59
C TYR A 179 -9.16 -24.61 -4.93
N ILE A 180 -7.92 -25.07 -4.86
CA ILE A 180 -7.12 -25.44 -6.02
C ILE A 180 -7.23 -26.93 -6.25
N PRO A 181 -7.94 -27.38 -7.31
CA PRO A 181 -8.11 -28.81 -7.60
C PRO A 181 -6.83 -29.43 -8.15
N PRO A 182 -6.65 -30.74 -8.02
CA PRO A 182 -5.64 -31.45 -8.77
C PRO A 182 -5.97 -31.36 -10.28
N HIS A 183 -5.15 -30.64 -11.03
CA HIS A 183 -5.45 -30.33 -12.42
C HIS A 183 -4.22 -30.41 -13.32
N THR A 184 -4.38 -30.93 -14.52
CA THR A 184 -3.32 -31.01 -15.53
C THR A 184 -3.21 -29.74 -16.40
N GLY A 185 -4.15 -28.82 -16.28
CA GLY A 185 -4.20 -27.54 -16.99
C GLY A 185 -3.81 -26.36 -16.12
N VAL A 186 -4.42 -25.21 -16.40
CA VAL A 186 -4.27 -23.97 -15.65
C VAL A 186 -5.55 -23.72 -14.86
N HIS A 187 -5.44 -23.60 -13.54
CA HIS A 187 -6.51 -23.09 -12.69
C HIS A 187 -6.45 -21.58 -12.67
N VAL A 188 -7.58 -20.88 -12.83
CA VAL A 188 -7.62 -19.43 -12.89
C VAL A 188 -8.29 -18.90 -11.64
N ILE A 189 -7.60 -18.01 -10.91
CA ILE A 189 -8.15 -17.23 -9.80
C ILE A 189 -8.34 -15.81 -10.30
N GLU A 190 -9.57 -15.31 -10.25
CA GLU A 190 -9.91 -13.93 -10.58
C GLU A 190 -10.26 -13.20 -9.29
N SER A 191 -9.56 -12.10 -9.00
CA SER A 191 -9.74 -11.32 -7.79
C SER A 191 -9.81 -9.83 -8.09
N GLU A 192 -10.56 -9.09 -7.29
CA GLU A 192 -10.68 -7.63 -7.41
C GLU A 192 -9.82 -6.92 -6.37
N CYS A 193 -9.04 -5.94 -6.82
CA CYS A 193 -8.32 -5.04 -5.94
C CYS A 193 -9.25 -4.04 -5.29
N ARG A 194 -8.92 -3.72 -4.03
CA ARG A 194 -9.50 -2.58 -3.29
C ARG A 194 -8.35 -1.80 -2.65
N SER A 195 -8.44 -0.48 -2.67
CA SER A 195 -7.51 0.32 -1.88
C SER A 195 -7.86 0.21 -0.39
N VAL A 196 -6.83 0.11 0.45
CA VAL A 196 -6.95 0.23 1.91
C VAL A 196 -6.57 1.63 2.40
N VAL A 197 -6.19 2.50 1.47
CA VAL A 197 -5.85 3.90 1.68
C VAL A 197 -6.93 4.76 1.02
N GLU A 198 -7.41 5.74 1.75
CA GLU A 198 -8.43 6.70 1.29
C GLU A 198 -7.76 8.04 1.01
N SER A 199 -8.16 8.72 -0.06
CA SER A 199 -7.73 10.07 -0.40
C SER A 199 -8.83 11.07 -0.09
N TYR A 200 -8.43 12.22 0.46
CA TYR A 200 -9.34 13.33 0.78
C TYR A 200 -8.81 14.63 0.18
N TYR A 201 -9.70 15.46 -0.32
CA TYR A 201 -9.40 16.84 -0.66
C TYR A 201 -9.69 17.73 0.54
N LEU A 202 -8.70 18.52 0.95
CA LEU A 202 -8.84 19.51 2.04
C LEU A 202 -8.61 20.91 1.50
N GLN A 203 -9.43 21.87 1.93
CA GLN A 203 -9.30 23.29 1.55
C GLN A 203 -9.70 24.22 2.69
N ILE A 204 -8.92 25.32 2.84
CA ILE A 204 -9.26 26.45 3.71
C ILE A 204 -8.86 27.78 3.04
N LYS A 205 -9.64 28.82 3.27
CA LYS A 205 -9.35 30.18 2.80
C LYS A 205 -8.22 30.81 3.59
N VAL A 206 -7.37 31.58 2.91
CA VAL A 206 -6.26 32.32 3.54
C VAL A 206 -6.25 33.77 3.08
N ASP A 207 -6.57 34.67 3.98
CA ASP A 207 -6.37 36.11 3.77
C ASP A 207 -4.89 36.43 3.99
N GLY A 208 -4.24 37.02 3.01
CA GLY A 208 -2.79 37.25 3.04
C GLY A 208 -1.94 36.10 2.51
N LEU A 209 -2.50 35.23 1.62
CA LEU A 209 -1.80 34.07 1.03
C LEU A 209 -0.48 34.45 0.34
N GLN A 210 -0.34 35.68 -0.19
CA GLN A 210 0.89 36.15 -0.81
C GLN A 210 2.08 36.22 0.18
N TYR A 211 1.79 36.31 1.49
CA TYR A 211 2.81 36.32 2.54
C TYR A 211 3.18 34.92 3.07
N VAL A 212 2.55 33.88 2.58
CA VAL A 212 2.87 32.47 2.93
C VAL A 212 3.97 31.96 2.02
N SER A 213 5.05 31.43 2.59
CA SER A 213 6.15 30.78 1.85
C SER A 213 5.91 29.28 1.69
N SER A 214 5.46 28.61 2.74
CA SER A 214 5.11 27.19 2.73
C SER A 214 3.98 26.90 3.73
N ALA A 215 3.22 25.85 3.46
CA ALA A 215 2.14 25.40 4.33
C ALA A 215 2.17 23.87 4.44
N THR A 216 1.97 23.39 5.66
CA THR A 216 1.81 21.97 5.99
C THR A 216 0.61 21.80 6.91
N ALA A 217 0.07 20.60 6.98
CA ALA A 217 -0.99 20.25 7.91
C ALA A 217 -0.69 18.92 8.60
N VAL A 218 -1.26 18.78 9.80
CA VAL A 218 -1.30 17.52 10.54
C VAL A 218 -2.75 17.25 10.91
N LEU A 219 -3.27 16.13 10.46
CA LEU A 219 -4.61 15.64 10.79
C LEU A 219 -4.49 14.52 11.82
N SER A 220 -4.96 14.77 13.06
CA SER A 220 -4.97 13.81 14.16
C SER A 220 -6.26 12.99 14.21
N GLY A 221 -6.21 11.88 14.93
CA GLY A 221 -7.39 11.02 15.16
C GLY A 221 -7.67 10.04 14.03
N MET A 222 -6.73 9.79 13.11
CA MET A 222 -6.92 8.87 11.99
C MET A 222 -6.49 7.44 12.36
N SER A 223 -7.04 6.45 11.65
CA SER A 223 -6.60 5.05 11.77
C SER A 223 -5.11 4.92 11.45
N SER A 224 -4.36 4.19 12.28
CA SER A 224 -2.90 4.06 12.13
C SER A 224 -2.46 3.08 11.06
N GLY A 225 -3.39 2.26 10.55
CA GLY A 225 -3.11 1.23 9.57
C GLY A 225 -4.32 0.39 9.20
N ASN A 226 -4.03 -0.74 8.55
CA ASN A 226 -5.05 -1.69 8.12
C ASN A 226 -4.52 -3.14 8.22
N TYR A 227 -5.32 -4.06 8.74
CA TYR A 227 -5.09 -5.50 8.60
C TYR A 227 -5.44 -5.91 7.17
N ILE A 228 -4.42 -6.00 6.30
CA ILE A 228 -4.62 -6.06 4.85
C ILE A 228 -5.36 -7.31 4.37
N SER A 229 -5.21 -8.44 5.05
CA SER A 229 -5.94 -9.67 4.75
C SER A 229 -7.39 -9.64 5.23
N LEU A 230 -7.66 -8.94 6.34
CA LEU A 230 -9.00 -8.85 6.94
C LEU A 230 -9.80 -7.67 6.41
N GLY A 231 -9.11 -6.64 5.90
CA GLY A 231 -9.72 -5.39 5.48
C GLY A 231 -10.23 -4.52 6.62
N GLN A 232 -9.67 -4.70 7.81
CA GLN A 232 -10.06 -3.99 9.02
C GLN A 232 -9.06 -2.90 9.34
N ARG A 233 -9.54 -1.71 9.68
CA ARG A 233 -8.70 -0.60 10.12
C ARG A 233 -8.10 -0.88 11.49
N ILE A 234 -6.94 -0.29 11.76
CA ILE A 234 -6.29 -0.27 13.08
C ILE A 234 -6.60 1.08 13.71
N ASP A 235 -7.58 1.10 14.59
CA ASP A 235 -8.13 2.32 15.19
C ASP A 235 -7.54 2.63 16.57
N ASP A 236 -6.74 1.72 17.12
CA ASP A 236 -6.03 1.88 18.39
C ASP A 236 -4.63 1.26 18.28
N PRO A 237 -3.55 2.06 18.43
CA PRO A 237 -3.58 3.53 18.57
C PRO A 237 -4.01 4.25 17.29
N GLN A 238 -4.56 5.46 17.42
CA GLN A 238 -4.75 6.39 16.31
C GLN A 238 -3.41 7.01 15.90
N SER A 239 -3.38 7.69 14.76
CA SER A 239 -2.21 8.40 14.24
C SER A 239 -2.55 9.80 13.75
N ALA A 240 -1.53 10.65 13.73
CA ALA A 240 -1.60 11.98 13.16
C ALA A 240 -0.86 12.01 11.83
N VAL A 241 -1.58 12.25 10.73
CA VAL A 241 -1.03 12.25 9.36
C VAL A 241 -0.52 13.65 9.00
N CYS A 242 0.75 13.73 8.58
CA CYS A 242 1.40 14.97 8.17
C CYS A 242 1.51 15.04 6.64
N PHE A 243 1.06 16.17 6.07
CA PHE A 243 1.08 16.37 4.61
C PHE A 243 1.32 17.84 4.23
N SER A 244 1.74 18.06 2.99
CA SER A 244 2.00 19.40 2.46
C SER A 244 0.76 20.00 1.81
N LEU A 245 0.63 21.33 1.89
CA LEU A 245 -0.45 22.09 1.28
C LEU A 245 0.07 22.95 0.14
N LEU A 246 -0.72 23.04 -0.92
CA LEU A 246 -0.47 23.87 -2.08
C LEU A 246 -1.25 25.18 -1.98
N LYS A 247 -0.66 26.26 -2.50
CA LYS A 247 -1.35 27.52 -2.69
C LYS A 247 -2.15 27.46 -3.98
N SER A 248 -3.41 27.87 -3.92
CA SER A 248 -4.32 27.88 -5.07
C SER A 248 -5.34 29.00 -4.93
N ASP A 249 -6.32 28.99 -5.79
CA ASP A 249 -7.53 29.80 -5.67
C ASP A 249 -8.78 28.94 -5.90
N ASP A 250 -9.87 29.29 -5.23
CA ASP A 250 -11.20 28.75 -5.47
C ASP A 250 -12.10 29.89 -5.93
N LYS A 251 -12.48 29.87 -7.20
CA LYS A 251 -13.31 30.92 -7.83
C LYS A 251 -12.75 32.33 -7.64
N GLY A 252 -11.42 32.46 -7.60
CA GLY A 252 -10.70 33.72 -7.41
C GLY A 252 -10.42 34.08 -5.94
N GLU A 253 -10.85 33.28 -4.98
CA GLU A 253 -10.48 33.43 -3.58
C GLU A 253 -9.21 32.66 -3.24
N PRO A 254 -8.25 33.26 -2.51
CA PRO A 254 -7.00 32.58 -2.17
C PRO A 254 -7.23 31.48 -1.15
N VAL A 255 -6.75 30.28 -1.45
CA VAL A 255 -6.87 29.08 -0.61
C VAL A 255 -5.54 28.35 -0.48
N ILE A 256 -5.41 27.57 0.59
CA ILE A 256 -4.47 26.48 0.67
C ILE A 256 -5.26 25.17 0.64
N CYS A 257 -4.76 24.20 -0.09
CA CYS A 257 -5.44 22.93 -0.28
C CYS A 257 -4.46 21.79 -0.55
N ALA A 258 -4.92 20.56 -0.36
CA ALA A 258 -4.20 19.35 -0.71
C ALA A 258 -5.16 18.21 -1.05
N ILE A 259 -4.69 17.26 -1.84
CA ILE A 259 -5.19 15.88 -1.80
C ILE A 259 -4.18 15.11 -0.95
N PHE A 260 -4.64 14.46 0.09
CA PHE A 260 -3.81 13.69 1.00
C PHE A 260 -4.40 12.31 1.27
N ASN A 261 -3.55 11.40 1.67
CA ASN A 261 -3.87 10.00 1.88
C ASN A 261 -3.86 9.62 3.36
N THR A 262 -4.73 8.67 3.73
CA THR A 262 -4.83 8.14 5.09
C THR A 262 -5.43 6.73 5.07
N PHE A 263 -5.28 5.95 6.15
CA PHE A 263 -5.99 4.68 6.32
C PHE A 263 -7.47 4.85 6.69
N GLY A 264 -7.98 6.06 6.63
CA GLY A 264 -9.37 6.38 6.86
C GLY A 264 -9.67 6.81 8.30
N ARG A 265 -10.90 7.25 8.50
CA ARG A 265 -11.43 7.61 9.81
C ARG A 265 -11.71 6.35 10.63
N PRO A 266 -11.36 6.30 11.93
CA PRO A 266 -11.73 5.20 12.81
C PRO A 266 -13.23 4.94 12.81
N GLU A 267 -13.61 3.66 12.94
CA GLU A 267 -15.00 3.26 12.95
C GLU A 267 -15.70 3.82 14.21
N GLY A 268 -16.84 4.49 14.03
CA GLY A 268 -17.59 5.09 15.13
C GLY A 268 -16.99 6.38 15.73
N ALA A 269 -15.87 6.90 15.20
CA ALA A 269 -15.33 8.18 15.65
C ALA A 269 -16.25 9.34 15.22
N GLU A 270 -16.96 9.91 16.19
CA GLU A 270 -17.81 11.10 15.96
C GLU A 270 -17.08 12.40 16.28
N ASN A 271 -16.02 12.36 17.10
CA ASN A 271 -15.27 13.49 17.60
C ASN A 271 -13.76 13.21 17.61
N GLY A 272 -12.97 14.26 17.73
CA GLY A 272 -11.52 14.15 17.94
C GLY A 272 -10.68 14.17 16.67
N LEU A 273 -11.30 14.49 15.52
CA LEU A 273 -10.57 14.71 14.26
C LEU A 273 -10.21 16.18 14.16
N GLU A 274 -8.96 16.50 14.44
CA GLU A 274 -8.45 17.87 14.43
C GLU A 274 -7.39 18.04 13.35
N VAL A 275 -7.52 19.11 12.55
CA VAL A 275 -6.49 19.53 11.61
C VAL A 275 -5.73 20.75 12.14
N THR A 276 -4.42 20.64 12.22
CA THR A 276 -3.53 21.75 12.57
C THR A 276 -2.79 22.20 11.32
N PHE A 277 -3.00 23.44 10.91
CA PHE A 277 -2.27 24.09 9.83
C PHE A 277 -1.03 24.80 10.40
N ASP A 278 0.11 24.59 9.77
CA ASP A 278 1.37 25.28 10.04
C ASP A 278 1.79 26.06 8.78
N LEU A 279 1.68 27.38 8.83
CA LEU A 279 2.01 28.26 7.72
C LEU A 279 3.26 29.06 8.06
N ARG A 280 4.29 28.91 7.23
CA ARG A 280 5.46 29.77 7.27
C ARG A 280 5.26 31.01 6.39
N THR A 281 5.53 32.16 6.94
CA THR A 281 5.48 33.42 6.19
C THR A 281 6.81 33.74 5.51
N THR A 282 6.78 34.63 4.55
CA THR A 282 7.96 35.10 3.79
C THR A 282 8.99 35.82 4.66
N ASP A 283 8.58 36.33 5.81
CA ASP A 283 9.43 36.97 6.82
C ASP A 283 9.88 36.01 7.94
N GLY A 284 9.59 34.70 7.79
CA GLY A 284 10.05 33.65 8.70
C GLY A 284 9.17 33.41 9.93
N ARG A 285 8.07 34.13 10.12
CA ARG A 285 7.09 33.85 11.17
C ARG A 285 6.37 32.54 10.89
N THR A 286 5.88 31.89 11.93
CA THR A 286 5.01 30.71 11.84
C THR A 286 3.63 31.03 12.38
N VAL A 287 2.59 30.71 11.62
CA VAL A 287 1.19 30.85 12.03
C VAL A 287 0.58 29.46 12.11
N GLN A 288 0.18 29.05 13.31
CA GLN A 288 -0.51 27.81 13.56
C GLN A 288 -1.99 28.02 13.87
N LYS A 289 -2.84 27.20 13.26
CA LYS A 289 -4.29 27.17 13.51
C LYS A 289 -4.78 25.74 13.55
N THR A 290 -5.59 25.44 14.55
CA THR A 290 -6.22 24.12 14.72
C THR A 290 -7.72 24.25 14.61
N PHE A 291 -8.34 23.33 13.91
CA PHE A 291 -9.79 23.24 13.71
C PHE A 291 -10.26 21.81 13.96
N ASP A 292 -11.38 21.67 14.66
CA ASP A 292 -12.11 20.41 14.72
C ASP A 292 -12.88 20.23 13.42
N ILE A 293 -12.57 19.17 12.70
CA ILE A 293 -13.19 18.82 11.41
C ILE A 293 -14.02 17.56 11.47
N SER A 294 -14.31 17.04 12.68
CA SER A 294 -15.08 15.81 12.88
C SER A 294 -16.42 15.86 12.12
N ASN A 295 -17.11 16.99 12.15
CA ASN A 295 -18.36 17.18 11.44
C ASN A 295 -18.22 17.20 9.91
N LEU A 296 -17.06 17.63 9.39
CA LEU A 296 -16.84 17.64 7.94
C LEU A 296 -16.79 16.24 7.37
N PHE A 297 -16.24 15.27 8.13
CA PHE A 297 -16.25 13.87 7.74
C PHE A 297 -17.66 13.24 7.66
N LEU A 298 -18.64 13.85 8.33
CA LEU A 298 -20.04 13.44 8.29
C LEU A 298 -20.84 14.20 7.25
N SER A 299 -20.25 15.20 6.61
CA SER A 299 -20.92 16.04 5.60
C SER A 299 -21.21 15.26 4.32
N GLU A 300 -22.22 15.69 3.58
CA GLU A 300 -22.57 15.11 2.28
C GLU A 300 -21.41 15.22 1.27
N ASN A 301 -20.65 16.32 1.31
CA ASN A 301 -19.50 16.55 0.46
C ASN A 301 -18.41 15.51 0.74
N CYS A 302 -18.13 15.19 2.00
CA CYS A 302 -17.13 14.21 2.34
C CYS A 302 -17.61 12.77 2.03
N ILE A 303 -18.85 12.44 2.36
CA ILE A 303 -19.40 11.09 2.12
C ILE A 303 -19.43 10.74 0.62
N LYS A 304 -19.77 11.71 -0.24
CA LYS A 304 -19.91 11.46 -1.69
C LYS A 304 -18.63 11.66 -2.47
N HIS A 305 -17.81 12.64 -2.07
CA HIS A 305 -16.71 13.16 -2.89
C HIS A 305 -15.37 13.18 -2.16
N HIS A 306 -15.35 12.85 -0.87
CA HIS A 306 -14.16 12.96 -0.01
C HIS A 306 -13.62 14.41 0.09
N TRP A 307 -14.52 15.42 0.09
CA TRP A 307 -14.13 16.83 0.20
C TRP A 307 -14.31 17.35 1.63
N LEU A 308 -13.26 17.90 2.18
CA LEU A 308 -13.20 18.55 3.48
C LEU A 308 -13.01 20.06 3.24
N LEU A 309 -14.12 20.78 3.11
CA LEU A 309 -14.14 22.19 2.81
C LEU A 309 -14.38 22.98 4.10
N LEU A 310 -13.34 23.68 4.59
CA LEU A 310 -13.46 24.51 5.78
C LEU A 310 -13.99 25.88 5.42
N ASP A 311 -15.03 26.32 6.12
CA ASP A 311 -15.66 27.66 5.95
C ASP A 311 -14.86 28.78 6.66
N GLU A 312 -13.90 28.41 7.53
CA GLU A 312 -13.05 29.32 8.28
C GLU A 312 -12.02 30.00 7.38
N VAL A 313 -11.46 31.11 7.88
CA VAL A 313 -10.41 31.87 7.20
C VAL A 313 -9.18 32.02 8.10
N ILE A 314 -8.03 31.62 7.59
CA ILE A 314 -6.75 31.91 8.25
C ILE A 314 -6.27 33.28 7.78
N LYS A 315 -6.03 34.21 8.75
CA LYS A 315 -5.50 35.55 8.45
C LYS A 315 -4.00 35.58 8.67
N ILE A 316 -3.27 36.09 7.68
CA ILE A 316 -1.83 36.30 7.69
C ILE A 316 -1.58 37.78 7.52
N ASP A 317 -1.08 38.41 8.60
CA ASP A 317 -0.71 39.82 8.57
C ASP A 317 0.49 40.04 7.63
N PRO A 318 0.54 41.17 6.93
CA PRO A 318 1.71 41.54 6.15
C PRO A 318 2.97 41.56 7.01
N PRO A 319 4.17 41.37 6.40
CA PRO A 319 5.42 41.48 7.10
C PRO A 319 5.49 42.86 7.78
N GLU A 320 5.89 42.88 9.05
CA GLU A 320 6.24 44.14 9.69
C GLU A 320 7.33 44.80 8.84
N ASN A 321 7.11 46.02 8.36
CA ASN A 321 8.16 46.76 7.66
C ASN A 321 9.40 46.70 8.55
N PRO A 322 10.55 46.20 8.07
CA PRO A 322 11.79 46.44 8.78
C PRO A 322 11.91 47.96 8.89
N GLY A 323 11.73 48.45 10.10
CA GLY A 323 11.73 49.89 10.35
C GLY A 323 12.88 50.52 9.58
N THR A 324 12.70 51.73 9.12
CA THR A 324 13.70 52.61 8.49
C THR A 324 14.90 52.88 9.41
N GLY A 325 15.54 51.79 9.88
CA GLY A 325 16.66 51.79 10.80
C GLY A 325 17.71 50.81 10.33
N GLY A 326 18.61 51.24 9.49
CA GLY A 326 19.78 50.49 9.05
C GLY A 326 19.65 49.91 7.66
N GLY A 327 19.76 50.78 6.65
CA GLY A 327 20.02 50.28 5.30
C GLY A 327 21.27 49.41 5.31
N PHE A 328 21.11 48.13 5.10
CA PHE A 328 22.19 47.31 4.58
C PHE A 328 22.22 47.69 3.09
N ASP A 329 23.04 48.66 2.77
CA ASP A 329 23.47 48.92 1.41
C ASP A 329 24.53 47.86 1.10
N PRO A 330 24.23 46.84 0.26
CA PRO A 330 25.25 45.95 -0.19
C PRO A 330 26.04 46.68 -1.30
N SER A 331 26.89 47.66 -0.90
CA SER A 331 27.97 48.06 -1.76
C SER A 331 28.89 46.86 -1.91
N VAL A 332 28.84 46.25 -3.04
CA VAL A 332 29.84 45.26 -3.49
C VAL A 332 31.06 46.06 -3.89
N ASP A 333 31.80 46.54 -2.90
CA ASP A 333 33.16 47.03 -3.12
C ASP A 333 34.14 45.92 -2.79
N ASP A 334 34.92 45.64 -3.78
CA ASP A 334 36.14 44.81 -3.76
C ASP A 334 36.01 43.30 -3.49
N TRP A 335 35.69 42.61 -4.55
CA TRP A 335 36.28 41.27 -4.74
C TRP A 335 37.66 41.49 -5.41
N ASP A 336 38.72 41.53 -4.60
CA ASP A 336 40.09 41.39 -5.08
C ASP A 336 40.21 39.98 -5.69
N ASP A 337 40.52 39.95 -6.99
CA ASP A 337 40.95 38.77 -7.75
C ASP A 337 42.26 38.24 -7.20
N GLU A 338 42.25 37.42 -6.17
CA GLU A 338 43.38 36.57 -5.84
C GLU A 338 43.42 35.36 -6.81
N HIS A 339 44.22 35.54 -7.86
CA HIS A 339 44.65 34.41 -8.70
C HIS A 339 45.59 33.52 -7.88
N HIS A 340 45.13 32.38 -7.44
CA HIS A 340 45.97 31.26 -7.04
C HIS A 340 46.31 30.40 -8.26
N ASP A 341 47.50 30.59 -8.80
CA ASP A 341 48.13 29.65 -9.74
C ASP A 341 48.37 28.31 -9.01
N ILE A 342 47.66 27.26 -9.42
CA ILE A 342 47.94 25.89 -9.01
C ILE A 342 48.90 25.32 -10.04
N ASP A 343 50.20 25.25 -9.67
CA ASP A 343 51.16 24.46 -10.40
C ASP A 343 50.86 22.96 -10.24
N ILE A 344 50.76 22.26 -11.39
CA ILE A 344 50.55 20.80 -11.48
C ILE A 344 51.94 20.11 -11.49
#